data_5de9761c0ffe16b32799b675ff8aa6c8
#
_entry.id   5de9761c0ffe16b32799b675ff8aa6c8
#
_cell.length_a   1.000
_cell.length_b   1.000
_cell.length_c   1.000
_cell.angle_alpha   90.00
_cell.angle_beta   90.00
_cell.angle_gamma   90.00
#
_symmetry.space_group_name_H-M   'P 1'
#
loop_
_entity.id
_entity.type
_entity.pdbx_description
1 polymer ?
#
loop_
_entity_poly.entity_id
_entity_poly.type
_entity_poly.pdbx_seq_one_letter_code
_entity_poly.pdbx_strand_id
1 'polypeptide(L)'
;GMTTEQIFDAFRILKSKGVKEFGIHAFLAGNTVTNDYYPMLAKVMFELAVKLQKETGAHIKFINLSGGIGIPYKPDQEPNDIRVIGEGVRKVYEEVLVPEGMGDVAIYTELGRFMMGPYGCLVTKAIHEKHTHKEYIGVDACAVNLMRPAMYGAYHHITVMGKENEPCDHKYDVTGSLCENNDKFAIDRMLPKIDMGDLLVIHDAGAHGFAMGYNYNGKLKSAEILLHEDGSFEMIRRAETPRDYFATFDCFPVFEKLLQDEDELK
;
A
#
# COMPACT_ATOMS: atom_id res chain seq x y z
N GLY A 1 2.56 2.18 20.19
CA GLY A 1 3.39 1.12 20.76
C GLY A 1 3.75 1.38 22.21
N MET A 2 4.55 0.50 22.77
CA MET A 2 5.01 0.55 24.17
C MET A 2 6.53 0.71 24.22
N THR A 3 7.04 1.40 25.26
CA THR A 3 8.47 1.38 25.57
C THR A 3 8.86 0.00 26.15
N THR A 4 10.16 -0.25 26.28
CA THR A 4 10.65 -1.50 26.89
C THR A 4 10.08 -1.69 28.28
N GLU A 5 10.09 -0.67 29.14
CA GLU A 5 9.54 -0.74 30.51
C GLU A 5 8.04 -1.05 30.49
N GLN A 6 7.30 -0.36 29.62
CA GLN A 6 5.84 -0.54 29.49
C GLN A 6 5.47 -1.95 29.03
N ILE A 7 6.22 -2.57 28.10
CA ILE A 7 5.90 -3.92 27.66
C ILE A 7 6.16 -4.95 28.77
N PHE A 8 7.22 -4.80 29.57
CA PHE A 8 7.47 -5.66 30.72
C PHE A 8 6.37 -5.55 31.77
N ASP A 9 5.93 -4.34 32.09
CA ASP A 9 4.82 -4.12 33.03
C ASP A 9 3.50 -4.67 32.49
N ALA A 10 3.21 -4.48 31.21
CA ALA A 10 2.02 -5.05 30.58
C ALA A 10 2.00 -6.58 30.67
N PHE A 11 3.14 -7.23 30.43
CA PHE A 11 3.27 -8.68 30.55
C PHE A 11 3.06 -9.17 31.98
N ARG A 12 3.63 -8.48 32.98
CA ARG A 12 3.41 -8.80 34.40
C ARG A 12 1.92 -8.68 34.80
N ILE A 13 1.27 -7.58 34.36
CA ILE A 13 -0.15 -7.34 34.64
C ILE A 13 -1.01 -8.40 33.95
N LEU A 14 -0.80 -8.70 32.68
CA LEU A 14 -1.58 -9.68 31.93
C LEU A 14 -1.42 -11.08 32.56
N LYS A 15 -0.19 -11.45 32.93
CA LYS A 15 0.07 -12.72 33.61
C LYS A 15 -0.63 -12.82 34.97
N SER A 16 -0.63 -11.75 35.77
CA SER A 16 -1.36 -11.71 37.04
C SER A 16 -2.87 -11.86 36.87
N LYS A 17 -3.40 -11.53 35.69
CA LYS A 17 -4.81 -11.74 35.30
C LYS A 17 -5.09 -13.12 34.72
N GLY A 18 -4.10 -14.02 34.67
CA GLY A 18 -4.25 -15.41 34.23
C GLY A 18 -4.03 -15.64 32.71
N VAL A 19 -3.49 -14.66 31.96
CA VAL A 19 -3.09 -14.88 30.56
C VAL A 19 -1.94 -15.89 30.55
N LYS A 20 -2.06 -16.90 29.69
CA LYS A 20 -1.11 -18.04 29.62
C LYS A 20 -0.20 -17.96 28.41
N GLU A 21 -0.68 -17.43 27.28
CA GLU A 21 0.04 -17.35 26.01
C GLU A 21 0.16 -15.90 25.56
N PHE A 22 1.33 -15.52 25.10
CA PHE A 22 1.65 -14.15 24.74
C PHE A 22 2.20 -14.07 23.32
N GLY A 23 2.03 -12.94 22.70
CA GLY A 23 2.68 -12.58 21.46
C GLY A 23 3.18 -11.16 21.48
N ILE A 24 4.16 -10.87 20.66
CA ILE A 24 4.67 -9.50 20.45
C ILE A 24 4.66 -9.13 18.98
N HIS A 25 4.49 -7.86 18.72
CA HIS A 25 4.45 -7.27 17.38
C HIS A 25 5.20 -5.95 17.37
N ALA A 26 5.92 -5.66 16.30
CA ALA A 26 6.48 -4.34 16.05
C ALA A 26 6.42 -3.99 14.56
N PHE A 27 6.12 -2.72 14.29
CA PHE A 27 6.22 -2.12 12.96
C PHE A 27 7.15 -0.91 13.05
N LEU A 28 8.35 -1.00 12.48
CA LEU A 28 9.39 0.03 12.59
C LEU A 28 9.61 0.82 11.31
N ALA A 29 9.42 0.21 10.15
CA ALA A 29 9.63 0.86 8.87
C ALA A 29 8.72 0.30 7.78
N GLY A 30 8.48 1.12 6.75
CA GLY A 30 7.73 0.74 5.56
C GLY A 30 8.55 0.94 4.29
N ASN A 31 8.42 0.03 3.34
CA ASN A 31 9.11 0.06 2.05
C ASN A 31 10.64 0.13 2.16
N THR A 32 11.25 -0.75 2.93
CA THR A 32 12.71 -0.91 2.95
C THR A 32 13.15 -1.74 1.76
N VAL A 33 14.06 -1.20 0.96
CA VAL A 33 14.63 -1.87 -0.23
C VAL A 33 16.06 -2.34 0.07
N THR A 34 16.18 -3.14 1.14
CA THR A 34 17.42 -3.80 1.57
C THR A 34 17.11 -5.16 2.19
N ASN A 35 17.94 -6.14 1.92
CA ASN A 35 17.76 -7.49 2.47
C ASN A 35 18.12 -7.59 3.96
N ASP A 36 18.83 -6.61 4.53
CA ASP A 36 19.37 -6.65 5.90
C ASP A 36 18.36 -6.18 6.96
N TYR A 37 17.43 -5.30 6.60
CA TYR A 37 16.51 -4.68 7.55
C TYR A 37 15.68 -5.71 8.34
N TYR A 38 15.10 -6.66 7.62
CA TYR A 38 14.16 -7.61 8.22
C TYR A 38 14.84 -8.62 9.17
N PRO A 39 16.01 -9.20 8.84
CA PRO A 39 16.80 -9.96 9.80
C PRO A 39 17.25 -9.15 11.03
N MET A 40 17.58 -7.85 10.88
CA MET A 40 17.90 -6.99 12.02
C MET A 40 16.68 -6.75 12.91
N LEU A 41 15.50 -6.50 12.34
CA LEU A 41 14.24 -6.42 13.08
C LEU A 41 13.97 -7.72 13.85
N ALA A 42 14.12 -8.86 13.19
CA ALA A 42 13.94 -10.17 13.81
C ALA A 42 14.86 -10.33 15.02
N LYS A 43 16.14 -9.95 14.91
CA LYS A 43 17.08 -10.02 16.03
C LYS A 43 16.61 -9.20 17.24
N VAL A 44 16.21 -7.95 17.02
CA VAL A 44 15.71 -7.08 18.10
C VAL A 44 14.48 -7.68 18.77
N MET A 45 13.54 -8.22 17.99
CA MET A 45 12.31 -8.78 18.49
C MET A 45 12.54 -10.11 19.22
N PHE A 46 13.44 -10.96 18.73
CA PHE A 46 13.76 -12.25 19.35
C PHE A 46 14.50 -12.05 20.68
N GLU A 47 15.48 -11.14 20.74
CA GLU A 47 16.18 -10.78 21.97
C GLU A 47 15.21 -10.20 23.03
N LEU A 48 14.24 -9.36 22.59
CA LEU A 48 13.20 -8.84 23.48
C LEU A 48 12.29 -9.97 23.99
N ALA A 49 11.88 -10.90 23.13
CA ALA A 49 11.05 -12.04 23.51
C ALA A 49 11.74 -12.93 24.56
N VAL A 50 13.02 -13.22 24.36
CA VAL A 50 13.83 -13.97 25.33
C VAL A 50 13.86 -13.28 26.70
N LYS A 51 14.11 -11.97 26.73
CA LYS A 51 14.10 -11.19 27.98
C LYS A 51 12.73 -11.19 28.65
N LEU A 52 11.66 -10.97 27.89
CA LEU A 52 10.28 -11.00 28.41
C LEU A 52 9.95 -12.35 29.04
N GLN A 53 10.27 -13.46 28.37
CA GLN A 53 10.04 -14.79 28.89
C GLN A 53 10.84 -15.05 30.16
N LYS A 54 12.13 -14.72 30.20
CA LYS A 54 13.00 -14.90 31.36
C LYS A 54 12.56 -14.09 32.58
N GLU A 55 12.24 -12.81 32.40
CA GLU A 55 11.98 -11.90 33.51
C GLU A 55 10.53 -11.94 34.01
N THR A 56 9.58 -12.26 33.13
CA THR A 56 8.16 -12.30 33.52
C THR A 56 7.61 -13.72 33.65
N GLY A 57 8.33 -14.73 33.17
CA GLY A 57 7.88 -16.10 33.04
C GLY A 57 6.67 -16.25 32.10
N ALA A 58 6.44 -15.27 31.20
CA ALA A 58 5.39 -15.33 30.18
C ALA A 58 5.79 -16.34 29.10
N HIS A 59 4.84 -17.15 28.63
CA HIS A 59 5.08 -18.05 27.53
C HIS A 59 4.82 -17.33 26.20
N ILE A 60 5.89 -17.05 25.46
CA ILE A 60 5.80 -16.40 24.14
C ILE A 60 5.44 -17.46 23.10
N LYS A 61 4.30 -17.31 22.47
CA LYS A 61 3.74 -18.25 21.49
C LYS A 61 4.04 -17.84 20.05
N PHE A 62 4.07 -16.52 19.82
CA PHE A 62 4.37 -16.00 18.50
C PHE A 62 5.04 -14.62 18.53
N ILE A 63 5.77 -14.34 17.47
CA ILE A 63 6.35 -13.03 17.20
C ILE A 63 5.90 -12.59 15.80
N ASN A 64 5.22 -11.45 15.71
CA ASN A 64 4.84 -10.86 14.44
C ASN A 64 5.85 -9.77 14.07
N LEU A 65 6.57 -10.00 13.00
CA LEU A 65 7.56 -9.07 12.45
C LEU A 65 6.92 -7.98 11.56
N SER A 66 5.57 -7.98 11.47
CA SER A 66 4.82 -7.03 10.66
C SER A 66 5.18 -7.06 9.17
N GLY A 67 5.05 -5.90 8.49
CA GLY A 67 5.45 -5.67 7.12
C GLY A 67 6.81 -4.96 7.04
N GLY A 68 6.96 -4.15 6.01
CA GLY A 68 8.13 -3.30 5.84
C GLY A 68 9.07 -3.71 4.72
N ILE A 69 9.04 -4.96 4.24
CA ILE A 69 9.74 -5.34 3.02
C ILE A 69 9.14 -4.55 1.86
N GLY A 70 9.98 -3.77 1.21
CA GLY A 70 9.59 -2.86 0.15
C GLY A 70 9.68 -3.46 -1.24
N ILE A 71 9.26 -2.67 -2.21
CA ILE A 71 9.39 -2.93 -3.63
C ILE A 71 10.15 -1.77 -4.30
N PRO A 72 10.81 -2.00 -5.43
CA PRO A 72 11.48 -0.96 -6.19
C PRO A 72 10.45 -0.13 -6.96
N TYR A 73 10.03 1.00 -6.38
CA TYR A 73 9.12 1.92 -7.08
C TYR A 73 9.80 2.69 -8.21
N LYS A 74 11.13 2.86 -8.14
CA LYS A 74 11.91 3.57 -9.16
C LYS A 74 12.69 2.57 -10.01
N PRO A 75 12.88 2.84 -11.30
CA PRO A 75 13.58 1.94 -12.22
C PRO A 75 15.04 1.66 -11.86
N ASP A 76 15.68 2.53 -11.06
CA ASP A 76 17.06 2.43 -10.61
C ASP A 76 17.23 1.71 -9.27
N GLN A 77 16.14 1.27 -8.65
CA GLN A 77 16.16 0.52 -7.39
C GLN A 77 16.26 -0.99 -7.64
N GLU A 78 17.08 -1.65 -6.85
CA GLU A 78 17.18 -3.12 -6.87
C GLU A 78 16.06 -3.75 -6.03
N PRO A 79 15.45 -4.85 -6.50
CA PRO A 79 14.43 -5.55 -5.74
C PRO A 79 15.01 -6.29 -4.54
N ASN A 80 14.22 -6.44 -3.50
CA ASN A 80 14.53 -7.31 -2.37
C ASN A 80 14.49 -8.79 -2.81
N ASP A 81 15.43 -9.59 -2.31
CA ASP A 81 15.38 -11.05 -2.42
C ASP A 81 14.76 -11.64 -1.15
N ILE A 82 13.52 -12.10 -1.27
CA ILE A 82 12.77 -12.67 -0.13
C ILE A 82 13.41 -13.95 0.41
N ARG A 83 14.16 -14.69 -0.41
CA ARG A 83 14.86 -15.92 0.02
C ARG A 83 16.04 -15.55 0.91
N VAL A 84 16.83 -14.56 0.51
CA VAL A 84 17.95 -14.03 1.31
C VAL A 84 17.44 -13.47 2.63
N ILE A 85 16.34 -12.71 2.60
CA ILE A 85 15.68 -12.20 3.81
C ILE A 85 15.23 -13.33 4.72
N GLY A 86 14.55 -14.34 4.16
CA GLY A 86 14.06 -15.50 4.91
C GLY A 86 15.18 -16.31 5.57
N GLU A 87 16.28 -16.54 4.84
CA GLU A 87 17.46 -17.20 5.39
C GLU A 87 18.10 -16.39 6.51
N GLY A 88 18.16 -15.07 6.38
CA GLY A 88 18.64 -14.18 7.42
C GLY A 88 17.79 -14.26 8.70
N VAL A 89 16.46 -14.24 8.57
CA VAL A 89 15.54 -14.39 9.70
C VAL A 89 15.69 -15.78 10.35
N ARG A 90 15.77 -16.85 9.54
CA ARG A 90 15.98 -18.22 10.02
C ARG A 90 17.27 -18.33 10.84
N LYS A 91 18.35 -17.80 10.34
CA LYS A 91 19.64 -17.80 11.05
C LYS A 91 19.53 -17.13 12.42
N VAL A 92 18.91 -15.94 12.47
CA VAL A 92 18.69 -15.23 13.73
C VAL A 92 17.78 -16.03 14.69
N TYR A 93 16.77 -16.69 14.17
CA TYR A 93 15.89 -17.58 14.96
C TYR A 93 16.68 -18.72 15.61
N GLU A 94 17.51 -19.40 14.83
CA GLU A 94 18.36 -20.50 15.30
C GLU A 94 19.43 -20.04 16.30
N GLU A 95 19.94 -18.82 16.15
CA GLU A 95 20.96 -18.25 17.03
C GLU A 95 20.40 -17.69 18.35
N VAL A 96 19.16 -17.15 18.34
CA VAL A 96 18.62 -16.41 19.50
C VAL A 96 17.53 -17.18 20.23
N LEU A 97 16.56 -17.76 19.54
CA LEU A 97 15.40 -18.40 20.18
C LEU A 97 15.67 -19.87 20.52
N VAL A 98 16.27 -20.63 19.62
CA VAL A 98 16.47 -22.09 19.83
C VAL A 98 17.31 -22.39 21.06
N PRO A 99 18.44 -21.72 21.33
CA PRO A 99 19.26 -21.99 22.53
C PRO A 99 18.54 -21.69 23.85
N GLU A 100 17.52 -20.85 23.81
CA GLU A 100 16.71 -20.44 24.97
C GLU A 100 15.45 -21.29 25.16
N GLY A 101 15.35 -22.43 24.44
CA GLY A 101 14.20 -23.31 24.49
C GLY A 101 12.93 -22.76 23.86
N MET A 102 13.06 -21.74 22.98
CA MET A 102 11.96 -21.05 22.32
C MET A 102 11.86 -21.44 20.83
N GLY A 103 12.30 -22.64 20.48
CA GLY A 103 12.28 -23.15 19.09
C GLY A 103 10.89 -23.52 18.56
N ASP A 104 9.84 -23.36 19.37
CA ASP A 104 8.43 -23.55 19.00
C ASP A 104 7.68 -22.23 18.75
N VAL A 105 8.34 -21.09 18.91
CA VAL A 105 7.73 -19.77 18.70
C VAL A 105 7.40 -19.57 17.23
N ALA A 106 6.13 -19.31 16.92
CA ALA A 106 5.68 -19.07 15.56
C ALA A 106 6.05 -17.65 15.10
N ILE A 107 6.50 -17.53 13.85
CA ILE A 107 6.80 -16.24 13.23
C ILE A 107 5.70 -15.86 12.25
N TYR A 108 5.19 -14.63 12.39
CA TYR A 108 4.18 -14.05 11.52
C TYR A 108 4.74 -12.84 10.79
N THR A 109 4.22 -12.61 9.58
CA THR A 109 4.59 -11.48 8.73
C THR A 109 3.35 -10.87 8.06
N GLU A 110 3.42 -9.58 7.71
CA GLU A 110 2.32 -8.82 7.09
C GLU A 110 2.83 -8.11 5.82
N LEU A 111 3.32 -8.86 4.86
CA LEU A 111 4.08 -8.36 3.70
C LEU A 111 3.20 -7.84 2.55
N GLY A 112 2.09 -7.16 2.85
CA GLY A 112 1.08 -6.75 1.86
C GLY A 112 1.64 -6.03 0.64
N ARG A 113 2.52 -5.05 0.84
CA ARG A 113 3.14 -4.30 -0.27
C ARG A 113 4.01 -5.20 -1.14
N PHE A 114 4.87 -5.99 -0.53
CA PHE A 114 5.75 -6.91 -1.26
C PHE A 114 4.95 -7.91 -2.09
N MET A 115 3.86 -8.43 -1.52
CA MET A 115 3.02 -9.45 -2.17
C MET A 115 2.16 -8.90 -3.30
N MET A 116 1.63 -7.68 -3.16
CA MET A 116 0.59 -7.17 -4.06
C MET A 116 1.01 -5.93 -4.86
N GLY A 117 1.92 -5.11 -4.32
CA GLY A 117 2.27 -3.82 -4.91
C GLY A 117 2.60 -3.89 -6.41
N PRO A 118 3.53 -4.75 -6.85
CA PRO A 118 3.96 -4.82 -8.24
C PRO A 118 2.90 -5.38 -9.21
N TYR A 119 1.86 -6.03 -8.69
CA TYR A 119 0.87 -6.74 -9.50
C TYR A 119 -0.39 -5.91 -9.79
N GLY A 120 -0.37 -4.62 -9.52
CA GLY A 120 -1.46 -3.73 -9.86
C GLY A 120 -0.98 -2.40 -10.39
N CYS A 121 -1.78 -1.80 -11.26
CA CYS A 121 -1.56 -0.47 -11.79
C CYS A 121 -2.87 0.32 -11.81
N LEU A 122 -2.76 1.64 -11.83
CA LEU A 122 -3.87 2.54 -12.14
C LEU A 122 -3.75 2.98 -13.59
N VAL A 123 -4.76 2.67 -14.40
CA VAL A 123 -4.86 3.16 -15.78
C VAL A 123 -5.75 4.39 -15.79
N THR A 124 -5.29 5.47 -16.40
CA THR A 124 -5.99 6.74 -16.46
C THR A 124 -5.78 7.43 -17.80
N LYS A 125 -6.73 8.25 -18.20
CA LYS A 125 -6.71 8.98 -19.48
C LYS A 125 -6.32 10.43 -19.28
N ALA A 126 -5.44 10.95 -20.13
CA ALA A 126 -5.18 12.38 -20.27
C ALA A 126 -6.42 13.08 -20.84
N ILE A 127 -7.02 13.97 -20.08
CA ILE A 127 -8.26 14.68 -20.44
C ILE A 127 -8.09 16.19 -20.54
N HIS A 128 -6.96 16.72 -20.11
CA HIS A 128 -6.68 18.15 -20.15
C HIS A 128 -5.19 18.44 -20.20
N GLU A 129 -4.81 19.46 -20.98
CA GLU A 129 -3.47 20.03 -20.99
C GLU A 129 -3.54 21.48 -20.53
N LYS A 130 -2.56 21.90 -19.74
CA LYS A 130 -2.43 23.29 -19.30
C LYS A 130 -0.98 23.76 -19.37
N HIS A 131 -0.76 24.79 -20.14
CA HIS A 131 0.54 25.40 -20.38
C HIS A 131 0.61 26.78 -19.67
N THR A 132 1.38 26.87 -18.58
CA THR A 132 1.57 28.11 -17.81
C THR A 132 3.04 28.26 -17.41
N HIS A 133 3.34 28.42 -16.09
CA HIS A 133 4.73 28.39 -15.59
C HIS A 133 5.31 26.97 -15.62
N LYS A 134 4.46 25.97 -15.71
CA LYS A 134 4.76 24.55 -15.88
C LYS A 134 3.81 23.95 -16.91
N GLU A 135 4.18 22.77 -17.38
CA GLU A 135 3.35 21.93 -18.21
C GLU A 135 2.56 20.96 -17.33
N TYR A 136 1.26 20.96 -17.47
CA TYR A 136 0.36 20.10 -16.68
C TYR A 136 -0.42 19.17 -17.60
N ILE A 137 -0.51 17.92 -17.18
CA ILE A 137 -1.43 16.93 -17.77
C ILE A 137 -2.48 16.60 -16.70
N GLY A 138 -3.72 16.99 -16.97
CA GLY A 138 -4.88 16.60 -16.15
C GLY A 138 -5.40 15.25 -16.61
N VAL A 139 -5.59 14.32 -15.65
CA VAL A 139 -6.11 12.99 -15.92
C VAL A 139 -7.49 12.79 -15.29
N ASP A 140 -8.25 11.78 -15.75
CA ASP A 140 -9.58 11.46 -15.22
C ASP A 140 -9.52 10.77 -13.84
N ALA A 141 -8.39 10.15 -13.48
CA ALA A 141 -8.13 9.70 -12.12
C ALA A 141 -7.75 10.85 -11.18
N CYS A 142 -7.77 10.59 -9.89
CA CYS A 142 -7.36 11.53 -8.85
C CYS A 142 -6.86 10.78 -7.60
N ALA A 143 -6.48 11.48 -6.54
CA ALA A 143 -6.00 10.88 -5.30
C ALA A 143 -7.03 9.93 -4.63
N VAL A 144 -8.31 9.99 -4.99
CA VAL A 144 -9.35 9.02 -4.60
C VAL A 144 -8.98 7.60 -5.07
N ASN A 145 -8.37 7.48 -6.25
CA ASN A 145 -7.98 6.20 -6.85
C ASN A 145 -6.61 5.72 -6.35
N LEU A 146 -5.68 6.66 -6.12
CA LEU A 146 -4.33 6.37 -5.60
C LEU A 146 -3.81 7.56 -4.78
N MET A 147 -4.03 7.53 -3.47
CA MET A 147 -3.73 8.66 -2.58
C MET A 147 -2.24 8.81 -2.22
N ARG A 148 -1.43 7.77 -2.39
CA ARG A 148 -0.04 7.76 -1.91
C ARG A 148 0.82 8.91 -2.44
N PRO A 149 0.80 9.28 -3.72
CA PRO A 149 1.54 10.45 -4.22
C PRO A 149 1.11 11.74 -3.52
N ALA A 150 -0.20 11.96 -3.39
CA ALA A 150 -0.77 13.15 -2.76
C ALA A 150 -0.45 13.26 -1.27
N MET A 151 -0.56 12.15 -0.52
CA MET A 151 -0.43 12.14 0.93
C MET A 151 1.02 12.06 1.40
N TYR A 152 1.84 11.29 0.71
CA TYR A 152 3.20 10.96 1.16
C TYR A 152 4.30 11.47 0.23
N GLY A 153 3.96 12.12 -0.88
CA GLY A 153 4.92 12.41 -1.95
C GLY A 153 5.54 11.15 -2.55
N ALA A 154 4.81 10.03 -2.49
CA ALA A 154 5.33 8.75 -2.92
C ALA A 154 5.50 8.70 -4.44
N TYR A 155 6.65 8.19 -4.88
CA TYR A 155 6.90 7.94 -6.28
C TYR A 155 6.12 6.71 -6.76
N HIS A 156 5.50 6.83 -7.93
CA HIS A 156 5.05 5.73 -8.76
C HIS A 156 5.61 5.95 -10.18
N HIS A 157 6.06 4.87 -10.80
CA HIS A 157 6.48 4.95 -12.20
C HIS A 157 5.27 5.16 -13.09
N ILE A 158 5.42 5.99 -14.13
CA ILE A 158 4.34 6.28 -15.08
C ILE A 158 4.87 5.96 -16.47
N THR A 159 4.11 5.20 -17.24
CA THR A 159 4.32 4.98 -18.66
C THR A 159 3.12 5.48 -19.45
N VAL A 160 3.34 5.88 -20.70
CA VAL A 160 2.29 6.27 -21.65
C VAL A 160 2.10 5.14 -22.64
N MET A 161 0.90 4.56 -22.68
CA MET A 161 0.62 3.40 -23.52
C MET A 161 0.85 3.71 -25.01
N GLY A 162 1.63 2.83 -25.64
CA GLY A 162 2.02 2.97 -27.05
C GLY A 162 3.17 3.95 -27.29
N LYS A 163 3.72 4.58 -26.23
CA LYS A 163 4.86 5.50 -26.30
C LYS A 163 6.03 5.07 -25.41
N GLU A 164 6.09 3.79 -25.02
CA GLU A 164 7.08 3.25 -24.08
C GLU A 164 8.53 3.40 -24.56
N ASN A 165 8.74 3.50 -25.87
CA ASN A 165 10.06 3.65 -26.49
C ASN A 165 10.35 5.09 -26.96
N GLU A 166 9.45 6.04 -26.74
CA GLU A 166 9.66 7.42 -27.10
C GLU A 166 10.55 8.14 -26.09
N PRO A 167 11.26 9.22 -26.50
CA PRO A 167 12.09 10.00 -25.60
C PRO A 167 11.26 10.62 -24.46
N CYS A 168 11.72 10.47 -23.21
CA CYS A 168 11.16 11.16 -22.05
C CYS A 168 11.78 12.58 -21.96
N ASP A 169 11.43 13.47 -22.86
CA ASP A 169 12.01 14.81 -23.01
C ASP A 169 11.06 15.96 -22.62
N HIS A 170 9.83 15.62 -22.22
CA HIS A 170 8.84 16.57 -21.74
C HIS A 170 8.71 16.49 -20.23
N LYS A 171 8.70 17.66 -19.58
CA LYS A 171 8.59 17.77 -18.11
C LYS A 171 7.18 18.14 -17.72
N TYR A 172 6.47 17.24 -17.05
CA TYR A 172 5.08 17.41 -16.64
C TYR A 172 4.86 17.33 -15.14
N ASP A 173 3.87 18.10 -14.65
CA ASP A 173 3.10 17.74 -13.46
C ASP A 173 1.85 16.96 -13.95
N VAL A 174 1.67 15.72 -13.47
CA VAL A 174 0.46 14.91 -13.77
C VAL A 174 -0.52 15.08 -12.62
N THR A 175 -1.70 15.65 -12.90
CA THR A 175 -2.65 16.13 -11.90
C THR A 175 -4.00 15.43 -12.00
N GLY A 176 -4.63 15.19 -10.86
CA GLY A 176 -6.02 14.75 -10.80
C GLY A 176 -7.02 15.93 -10.86
N SER A 177 -8.26 15.66 -10.47
CA SER A 177 -9.40 16.56 -10.64
C SER A 177 -10.03 17.03 -9.31
N LEU A 178 -9.34 16.83 -8.17
CA LEU A 178 -9.82 17.27 -6.87
C LEU A 178 -9.51 18.76 -6.63
N CYS A 179 -10.33 19.39 -5.79
CA CYS A 179 -10.04 20.71 -5.22
C CYS A 179 -8.97 20.60 -4.13
N GLU A 180 -7.77 20.11 -4.51
CA GLU A 180 -6.65 19.81 -3.62
C GLU A 180 -5.33 20.03 -4.35
N ASN A 181 -4.46 20.89 -3.82
CA ASN A 181 -3.17 21.21 -4.44
C ASN A 181 -2.22 20.00 -4.57
N ASN A 182 -2.37 19.04 -3.66
CA ASN A 182 -1.54 17.83 -3.64
C ASN A 182 -2.09 16.71 -4.51
N ASP A 183 -3.22 16.91 -5.21
CA ASP A 183 -3.78 15.91 -6.12
C ASP A 183 -2.93 15.78 -7.39
N LYS A 184 -1.74 15.24 -7.21
CA LYS A 184 -0.73 15.04 -8.25
C LYS A 184 -0.15 13.63 -8.16
N PHE A 185 -0.11 12.96 -9.30
CA PHE A 185 0.56 11.66 -9.44
C PHE A 185 2.05 11.80 -9.67
N ALA A 186 2.47 12.93 -10.27
CA ALA A 186 3.86 13.26 -10.50
C ALA A 186 4.08 14.77 -10.51
N ILE A 187 5.27 15.20 -10.13
CA ILE A 187 5.74 16.60 -10.16
C ILE A 187 7.07 16.62 -10.89
N ASP A 188 7.22 17.55 -11.84
CA ASP A 188 8.44 17.75 -12.65
C ASP A 188 8.97 16.42 -13.26
N ARG A 189 8.04 15.54 -13.68
CA ARG A 189 8.36 14.22 -14.23
C ARG A 189 8.71 14.31 -15.71
N MET A 190 9.85 13.74 -16.08
CA MET A 190 10.22 13.55 -17.48
C MET A 190 9.44 12.35 -18.04
N LEU A 191 8.64 12.59 -19.08
CA LEU A 191 7.79 11.62 -19.77
C LEU A 191 7.87 11.85 -21.28
N PRO A 192 7.43 10.88 -22.10
CA PRO A 192 7.17 11.13 -23.52
C PRO A 192 6.12 12.22 -23.68
N LYS A 193 6.06 12.83 -24.87
CA LYS A 193 4.97 13.76 -25.18
C LYS A 193 3.62 13.10 -24.97
N ILE A 194 2.79 13.73 -24.14
CA ILE A 194 1.43 13.28 -23.84
C ILE A 194 0.45 14.13 -24.64
N ASP A 195 -0.43 13.48 -25.38
CA ASP A 195 -1.52 14.12 -26.09
C ASP A 195 -2.86 13.80 -25.39
N MET A 196 -3.87 14.68 -25.59
CA MET A 196 -5.21 14.43 -25.06
C MET A 196 -5.78 13.11 -25.58
N GLY A 197 -6.24 12.27 -24.68
CA GLY A 197 -6.75 10.92 -24.98
C GLY A 197 -5.76 9.80 -24.75
N ASP A 198 -4.48 10.11 -24.55
CA ASP A 198 -3.48 9.09 -24.19
C ASP A 198 -3.83 8.41 -22.88
N LEU A 199 -3.51 7.12 -22.79
CA LEU A 199 -3.64 6.35 -21.57
C LEU A 199 -2.30 6.30 -20.85
N LEU A 200 -2.33 6.69 -19.57
CA LEU A 200 -1.21 6.59 -18.65
C LEU A 200 -1.40 5.40 -17.76
N VAL A 201 -0.33 4.63 -17.56
CA VAL A 201 -0.27 3.53 -16.59
C VAL A 201 0.60 3.98 -15.42
N ILE A 202 0.01 4.05 -14.23
CA ILE A 202 0.69 4.35 -12.98
C ILE A 202 0.94 3.02 -12.28
N HIS A 203 2.21 2.61 -12.26
CA HIS A 203 2.64 1.28 -11.82
C HIS A 203 2.64 1.11 -10.29
N ASP A 204 2.79 -0.14 -9.85
CA ASP A 204 2.98 -0.53 -8.44
C ASP A 204 1.83 -0.10 -7.50
N ALA A 205 0.61 -0.09 -8.01
CA ALA A 205 -0.59 0.33 -7.30
C ALA A 205 -1.40 -0.83 -6.68
N GLY A 206 -0.91 -2.08 -6.73
CA GLY A 206 -1.61 -3.27 -6.24
C GLY A 206 -1.74 -3.36 -4.72
N ALA A 207 -0.97 -2.54 -3.97
CA ALA A 207 -1.14 -2.37 -2.53
C ALA A 207 -1.24 -0.88 -2.19
N HIS A 208 -2.07 -0.54 -1.18
CA HIS A 208 -2.30 0.84 -0.73
C HIS A 208 -2.86 1.75 -1.86
N GLY A 209 -3.53 1.15 -2.85
CA GLY A 209 -4.29 1.81 -3.91
C GLY A 209 -5.77 1.91 -3.52
N PHE A 210 -6.62 1.09 -4.15
CA PHE A 210 -8.07 1.10 -3.95
C PHE A 210 -8.50 1.05 -2.47
N ALA A 211 -7.85 0.22 -1.65
CA ALA A 211 -8.19 0.06 -0.22
C ALA A 211 -8.00 1.34 0.61
N MET A 212 -7.15 2.26 0.19
CA MET A 212 -6.96 3.57 0.80
C MET A 212 -7.85 4.66 0.17
N GLY A 213 -8.66 4.31 -0.81
CA GLY A 213 -9.53 5.24 -1.51
C GLY A 213 -10.59 5.86 -0.60
N TYR A 214 -11.04 7.05 -0.96
CA TYR A 214 -12.03 7.87 -0.24
C TYR A 214 -12.90 8.61 -1.28
N ASN A 215 -13.86 9.42 -0.84
CA ASN A 215 -14.80 10.08 -1.75
C ASN A 215 -14.75 11.62 -1.64
N TYR A 216 -13.55 12.20 -1.52
CA TYR A 216 -13.41 13.65 -1.47
C TYR A 216 -13.97 14.32 -2.74
N ASN A 217 -14.61 15.47 -2.59
CA ASN A 217 -15.37 16.17 -3.64
C ASN A 217 -16.48 15.33 -4.29
N GLY A 218 -17.00 14.30 -3.62
CA GLY A 218 -18.02 13.41 -4.18
C GLY A 218 -17.52 12.52 -5.32
N LYS A 219 -16.20 12.36 -5.49
CA LYS A 219 -15.64 11.45 -6.49
C LYS A 219 -15.93 10.01 -6.11
N LEU A 220 -16.37 9.24 -7.08
CA LEU A 220 -16.65 7.82 -6.96
C LEU A 220 -15.40 7.01 -7.28
N LYS A 221 -15.25 5.85 -6.63
CA LYS A 221 -14.12 4.95 -6.89
C LYS A 221 -14.28 4.23 -8.21
N SER A 222 -13.15 4.00 -8.89
CA SER A 222 -13.07 3.28 -10.15
C SER A 222 -13.38 1.78 -10.00
N ALA A 223 -13.62 1.10 -11.11
CA ALA A 223 -13.66 -0.35 -11.18
C ALA A 223 -12.28 -0.96 -10.91
N GLU A 224 -12.27 -2.25 -10.52
CA GLU A 224 -11.07 -3.09 -10.50
C GLU A 224 -11.23 -4.22 -11.53
N ILE A 225 -10.23 -4.36 -12.37
CA ILE A 225 -10.18 -5.34 -13.46
C ILE A 225 -9.02 -6.29 -13.19
N LEU A 226 -9.27 -7.57 -13.19
CA LEU A 226 -8.24 -8.61 -13.14
C LEU A 226 -7.81 -8.95 -14.58
N LEU A 227 -6.51 -8.87 -14.82
CA LEU A 227 -5.87 -9.40 -16.03
C LEU A 227 -5.40 -10.82 -15.75
N HIS A 228 -5.92 -11.78 -16.50
CA HIS A 228 -5.52 -13.18 -16.42
C HIS A 228 -4.26 -13.47 -17.24
N GLU A 229 -3.60 -14.60 -16.96
CA GLU A 229 -2.38 -15.03 -17.66
C GLU A 229 -2.61 -15.28 -19.17
N ASP A 230 -3.83 -15.64 -19.57
CA ASP A 230 -4.23 -15.81 -20.96
C ASP A 230 -4.51 -14.51 -21.70
N GLY A 231 -4.38 -13.34 -21.02
CA GLY A 231 -4.65 -12.03 -21.55
C GLY A 231 -6.12 -11.60 -21.50
N SER A 232 -7.01 -12.42 -20.96
CA SER A 232 -8.40 -12.04 -20.74
C SER A 232 -8.57 -11.11 -19.55
N PHE A 233 -9.69 -10.36 -19.52
CA PHE A 233 -10.01 -9.43 -18.47
C PHE A 233 -11.29 -9.84 -17.75
N GLU A 234 -11.30 -9.72 -16.43
CA GLU A 234 -12.47 -9.94 -15.59
C GLU A 234 -12.71 -8.71 -14.71
N MET A 235 -13.96 -8.20 -14.69
CA MET A 235 -14.33 -7.15 -13.75
C MET A 235 -14.59 -7.78 -12.37
N ILE A 236 -13.62 -7.68 -11.46
CA ILE A 236 -13.73 -8.21 -10.09
C ILE A 236 -14.42 -7.23 -9.14
N ARG A 237 -14.49 -5.96 -9.51
CA ARG A 237 -15.24 -4.92 -8.80
C ARG A 237 -15.75 -3.89 -9.80
N ARG A 238 -17.05 -3.61 -9.83
CA ARG A 238 -17.59 -2.50 -10.61
C ARG A 238 -17.19 -1.14 -10.01
N ALA A 239 -17.24 -0.09 -10.81
CA ALA A 239 -17.15 1.27 -10.30
C ALA A 239 -18.28 1.59 -9.31
N GLU A 240 -18.04 2.51 -8.38
CA GLU A 240 -19.09 3.09 -7.54
C GLU A 240 -20.06 3.90 -8.38
N THR A 241 -21.30 3.92 -7.93
CA THR A 241 -22.39 4.74 -8.46
C THR A 241 -22.83 5.75 -7.40
N PRO A 242 -23.63 6.79 -7.74
CA PRO A 242 -24.23 7.66 -6.74
C PRO A 242 -25.02 6.89 -5.67
N ARG A 243 -25.66 5.78 -6.04
CA ARG A 243 -26.36 4.90 -5.10
C ARG A 243 -25.45 4.34 -4.00
N ASP A 244 -24.21 3.96 -4.34
CA ASP A 244 -23.23 3.48 -3.37
C ASP A 244 -22.78 4.61 -2.43
N TYR A 245 -22.59 5.80 -2.98
CA TYR A 245 -22.17 6.98 -2.23
C TYR A 245 -23.22 7.43 -1.20
N PHE A 246 -24.51 7.35 -1.58
CA PHE A 246 -25.64 7.73 -0.73
C PHE A 246 -26.28 6.54 0.03
N ALA A 247 -25.68 5.36 0.01
CA ALA A 247 -26.25 4.14 0.56
C ALA A 247 -26.55 4.20 2.08
N THR A 248 -25.89 5.08 2.81
CA THR A 248 -26.06 5.25 4.26
C THR A 248 -27.04 6.35 4.65
N PHE A 249 -27.60 7.06 3.67
CA PHE A 249 -28.61 8.06 3.93
C PHE A 249 -29.97 7.37 4.07
N ASP A 250 -30.68 7.63 5.16
CA ASP A 250 -32.07 7.25 5.30
C ASP A 250 -32.92 8.04 4.30
N CYS A 251 -33.75 7.33 3.59
CA CYS A 251 -34.62 7.76 2.48
C CYS A 251 -34.95 9.25 2.43
N PHE A 252 -34.21 10.00 1.65
CA PHE A 252 -34.64 11.29 1.15
C PHE A 252 -35.38 11.04 -0.19
N PRO A 253 -36.68 11.35 -0.33
CA PRO A 253 -37.43 11.12 -1.56
C PRO A 253 -36.81 11.73 -2.81
N VAL A 254 -35.99 12.79 -2.63
CA VAL A 254 -35.24 13.45 -3.71
C VAL A 254 -34.17 12.53 -4.28
N PHE A 255 -33.45 11.76 -3.42
CA PHE A 255 -32.41 10.85 -3.88
C PHE A 255 -32.97 9.61 -4.55
N GLU A 256 -34.11 9.08 -4.08
CA GLU A 256 -34.79 7.98 -4.74
C GLU A 256 -35.20 8.34 -6.17
N LYS A 257 -35.68 9.55 -6.38
CA LYS A 257 -36.05 10.03 -7.72
C LYS A 257 -34.83 10.18 -8.63
N LEU A 258 -33.74 10.78 -8.14
CA LEU A 258 -32.48 10.91 -8.90
C LEU A 258 -31.89 9.55 -9.28
N LEU A 259 -32.00 8.55 -8.39
CA LEU A 259 -31.47 7.19 -8.64
C LEU A 259 -32.33 6.41 -9.63
N GLN A 260 -33.66 6.71 -9.70
CA GLN A 260 -34.57 6.11 -10.69
C GLN A 260 -34.33 6.68 -12.09
N ASP A 261 -34.05 8.00 -12.20
CA ASP A 261 -33.78 8.65 -13.48
C ASP A 261 -32.47 8.13 -14.13
N GLU A 262 -31.49 7.65 -13.36
CA GLU A 262 -30.26 7.02 -13.89
C GLU A 262 -30.52 5.62 -14.50
N ASP A 263 -31.47 4.85 -13.97
CA ASP A 263 -31.82 3.53 -14.51
C ASP A 263 -32.62 3.64 -15.81
N GLU A 264 -33.28 4.78 -16.08
CA GLU A 264 -33.97 5.06 -17.33
C GLU A 264 -33.07 5.58 -18.45
N LEU A 265 -31.84 6.01 -18.11
CA LEU A 265 -30.83 6.53 -19.08
C LEU A 265 -29.87 5.45 -19.62
N LYS A 266 -30.01 4.20 -19.21
CA LYS A 266 -29.24 3.02 -19.68
C LYS A 266 -30.01 2.25 -20.74
#